data_d77eaf7fac9289989a1249e7be6db642
#
_entry.id   d77eaf7fac9289989a1249e7be6db642
#
_cell.length_a   1.000
_cell.length_b   1.000
_cell.length_c   1.000
_cell.angle_alpha   90.00
_cell.angle_beta   90.00
_cell.angle_gamma   90.00
#
_symmetry.space_group_name_H-M   'P 1'
#
loop_
_entity.id
_entity.type
_entity.pdbx_description
1 polymer ?
#
loop_
_entity_poly.entity_id
_entity_poly.type
_entity_poly.pdbx_seq_one_letter_code
_entity_poly.pdbx_strand_id
1 'polypeptide(L)'
;MLRPRSLELHVDRDSVAMGDDAVSHAGVLTVRRGTPLSAAIEQSAPEIRSPGWSWVAVVDGETAAVWSVDHGAQLLVADRRLRRGPVGVFFRYFVQIDPAWLFDRLARGERPDRRALEELYAPIAREKYRAELRRRERELDGRLLSTACVEALRRFGADITLHADVACEFAHGDDDWVVRRADTMFQVFRGRGGPIASLRPHAFGEVWLVGMLGAAVRVAEGREALPDAAVSPDLELTRSGGRWMSSGPTVVQVHSELAARVAQLAHGRSVSQMVEALDA
;
A
#
# COMPACT_ATOMS: atom_id res chain seq x y z
N MET A 1 55.83 -14.38 -0.38
CA MET A 1 54.76 -13.54 -0.95
C MET A 1 53.95 -12.91 0.18
N LEU A 2 53.90 -11.58 0.28
CA LEU A 2 53.05 -10.87 1.24
C LEU A 2 51.57 -11.04 0.80
N ARG A 3 50.71 -11.57 1.70
CA ARG A 3 49.27 -11.68 1.42
C ARG A 3 48.67 -10.29 1.29
N PRO A 4 47.78 -10.04 0.31
CA PRO A 4 47.17 -8.74 0.15
C PRO A 4 46.45 -8.31 1.44
N ARG A 5 46.55 -7.03 1.81
CA ARG A 5 45.94 -6.46 3.03
C ARG A 5 44.45 -6.21 2.89
N SER A 6 43.93 -6.31 1.68
CA SER A 6 42.52 -6.08 1.33
C SER A 6 41.88 -7.30 0.68
N LEU A 7 40.54 -7.31 0.63
CA LEU A 7 39.69 -8.28 -0.05
C LEU A 7 38.69 -7.51 -0.89
N GLU A 8 38.23 -8.13 -1.98
CA GLU A 8 37.14 -7.62 -2.79
C GLU A 8 35.81 -8.25 -2.36
N LEU A 9 34.78 -7.42 -2.19
CA LEU A 9 33.38 -7.83 -2.07
C LEU A 9 32.72 -7.53 -3.41
N HIS A 10 32.19 -8.55 -4.04
CA HIS A 10 31.33 -8.42 -5.21
C HIS A 10 29.90 -8.28 -4.71
N VAL A 11 29.37 -7.07 -4.79
CA VAL A 11 28.05 -6.71 -4.23
C VAL A 11 27.04 -6.58 -5.34
N ASP A 12 25.84 -7.11 -5.13
CA ASP A 12 24.71 -6.94 -6.01
C ASP A 12 23.41 -7.00 -5.21
N ARG A 13 22.27 -6.60 -5.80
CA ARG A 13 20.97 -6.62 -5.13
C ARG A 13 19.80 -6.83 -6.07
N ASP A 14 18.67 -7.26 -5.52
CA ASP A 14 17.40 -7.23 -6.23
C ASP A 14 16.99 -5.79 -6.59
N SER A 15 16.31 -5.66 -7.70
CA SER A 15 15.59 -4.45 -8.09
C SER A 15 14.34 -4.25 -7.22
N VAL A 16 14.00 -3.00 -6.92
CA VAL A 16 12.84 -2.66 -6.07
C VAL A 16 11.66 -2.09 -6.86
N ALA A 17 11.90 -1.58 -8.09
CA ALA A 17 10.88 -1.01 -8.95
C ALA A 17 11.30 -1.11 -10.42
N MET A 18 10.33 -1.03 -11.35
CA MET A 18 10.60 -1.14 -12.79
C MET A 18 11.64 -0.14 -13.32
N GLY A 19 11.74 1.06 -12.74
CA GLY A 19 12.76 2.05 -13.11
C GLY A 19 14.17 1.71 -12.63
N ASP A 20 14.28 0.86 -11.62
CA ASP A 20 15.53 0.39 -11.02
C ASP A 20 16.20 -0.72 -11.86
N ASP A 21 15.41 -1.42 -12.70
CA ASP A 21 15.91 -2.50 -13.59
C ASP A 21 16.76 -1.97 -14.76
N ALA A 22 16.76 -0.68 -15.01
CA ALA A 22 17.47 -0.08 -16.14
C ALA A 22 19.00 0.03 -15.92
N VAL A 23 19.48 -0.12 -14.68
CA VAL A 23 20.90 0.02 -14.30
C VAL A 23 21.34 -1.19 -13.50
N SER A 24 22.53 -1.71 -13.81
CA SER A 24 23.14 -2.78 -13.03
C SER A 24 23.47 -2.31 -11.62
N HIS A 25 23.11 -3.11 -10.62
CA HIS A 25 23.42 -2.86 -9.20
C HIS A 25 24.71 -3.54 -8.77
N ALA A 26 25.34 -4.33 -9.67
CA ALA A 26 26.57 -5.00 -9.39
C ALA A 26 27.73 -4.01 -9.22
N GLY A 27 28.48 -4.17 -8.14
CA GLY A 27 29.64 -3.34 -7.81
C GLY A 27 30.74 -4.13 -7.12
N VAL A 28 31.90 -3.52 -6.99
CA VAL A 28 33.02 -4.09 -6.24
C VAL A 28 33.42 -3.11 -5.14
N LEU A 29 33.41 -3.59 -3.90
CA LEU A 29 33.83 -2.87 -2.73
C LEU A 29 35.10 -3.49 -2.17
N THR A 30 36.10 -2.70 -1.80
CA THR A 30 37.33 -3.18 -1.18
C THR A 30 37.25 -3.03 0.34
N VAL A 31 37.40 -4.13 1.06
CA VAL A 31 37.45 -4.15 2.53
C VAL A 31 38.80 -4.64 3.05
N ARG A 32 39.12 -4.29 4.28
CA ARG A 32 40.37 -4.82 4.93
C ARG A 32 40.25 -6.30 5.18
N ARG A 33 41.30 -7.06 4.93
CA ARG A 33 41.40 -8.47 5.34
C ARG A 33 41.19 -8.60 6.86
N GLY A 34 40.31 -9.49 7.28
CA GLY A 34 39.94 -9.67 8.68
C GLY A 34 38.76 -8.79 9.13
N THR A 35 38.14 -8.05 8.22
CA THR A 35 36.85 -7.40 8.48
C THR A 35 35.83 -8.45 8.95
N PRO A 36 35.06 -8.21 10.04
CA PRO A 36 33.95 -9.05 10.44
C PRO A 36 32.90 -9.12 9.35
N LEU A 37 32.18 -10.24 9.24
CA LEU A 37 31.12 -10.42 8.26
C LEU A 37 29.99 -9.37 8.44
N SER A 38 29.61 -9.09 9.69
CA SER A 38 28.63 -8.04 10.02
C SER A 38 29.05 -6.68 9.47
N ALA A 39 30.30 -6.29 9.69
CA ALA A 39 30.82 -5.02 9.20
C ALA A 39 30.94 -4.97 7.66
N ALA A 40 31.22 -6.09 7.01
CA ALA A 40 31.26 -6.18 5.56
C ALA A 40 29.84 -6.01 4.95
N ILE A 41 28.83 -6.65 5.54
CA ILE A 41 27.43 -6.49 5.14
C ILE A 41 26.97 -5.04 5.31
N GLU A 42 27.28 -4.41 6.44
CA GLU A 42 26.95 -2.98 6.68
C GLU A 42 27.61 -2.05 5.65
N GLN A 43 28.86 -2.26 5.31
CA GLN A 43 29.56 -1.43 4.33
C GLN A 43 29.05 -1.64 2.90
N SER A 44 28.49 -2.81 2.60
CA SER A 44 27.92 -3.15 1.29
C SER A 44 26.40 -2.98 1.21
N ALA A 45 25.75 -2.46 2.27
CA ALA A 45 24.31 -2.31 2.36
C ALA A 45 23.72 -1.52 1.19
N PRO A 46 22.50 -1.86 0.73
CA PRO A 46 21.85 -1.18 -0.39
C PRO A 46 21.74 0.33 -0.17
N GLU A 47 21.86 1.10 -1.23
CA GLU A 47 21.70 2.56 -1.20
C GLU A 47 20.25 2.97 -0.90
N ILE A 48 19.28 2.16 -1.32
CA ILE A 48 17.86 2.37 -1.05
C ILE A 48 17.59 2.04 0.42
N ARG A 49 17.43 3.09 1.23
CA ARG A 49 17.31 3.02 2.69
C ARG A 49 15.98 3.60 3.13
N SER A 50 14.98 2.74 3.33
CA SER A 50 13.68 3.15 3.88
C SER A 50 13.40 2.37 5.17
N PRO A 51 12.96 3.05 6.26
CA PRO A 51 12.51 2.38 7.47
C PRO A 51 11.42 1.33 7.16
N GLY A 52 11.47 0.20 7.88
CA GLY A 52 10.54 -0.91 7.67
C GLY A 52 10.82 -1.78 6.44
N TRP A 53 11.83 -1.47 5.63
CA TRP A 53 12.25 -2.31 4.51
C TRP A 53 13.27 -3.35 4.96
N SER A 54 13.09 -4.58 4.49
CA SER A 54 13.95 -5.72 4.83
C SER A 54 14.72 -6.23 3.62
N TRP A 55 15.99 -6.52 3.87
CA TRP A 55 16.88 -7.15 2.92
C TRP A 55 17.49 -8.41 3.54
N VAL A 56 17.57 -9.47 2.78
CA VAL A 56 18.30 -10.68 3.17
C VAL A 56 19.63 -10.68 2.46
N ALA A 57 20.71 -10.58 3.23
CA ALA A 57 22.07 -10.69 2.71
C ALA A 57 22.46 -12.17 2.53
N VAL A 58 22.74 -12.55 1.29
CA VAL A 58 23.25 -13.86 0.89
C VAL A 58 24.74 -13.71 0.60
N VAL A 59 25.59 -14.41 1.34
CA VAL A 59 27.05 -14.33 1.23
C VAL A 59 27.59 -15.65 0.74
N ASP A 60 28.24 -15.66 -0.43
CA ASP A 60 28.72 -16.86 -1.11
C ASP A 60 27.67 -17.98 -1.21
N GLY A 61 26.40 -17.60 -1.45
CA GLY A 61 25.26 -18.50 -1.57
C GLY A 61 24.59 -18.90 -0.24
N GLU A 62 25.14 -18.52 0.91
CA GLU A 62 24.56 -18.76 2.24
C GLU A 62 23.73 -17.56 2.70
N THR A 63 22.52 -17.80 3.24
CA THR A 63 21.71 -16.76 3.89
C THR A 63 22.37 -16.33 5.19
N ALA A 64 23.00 -15.15 5.18
CA ALA A 64 23.93 -14.75 6.24
C ALA A 64 23.35 -13.73 7.23
N ALA A 65 22.44 -12.86 6.79
CA ALA A 65 21.88 -11.83 7.65
C ALA A 65 20.52 -11.32 7.13
N VAL A 66 19.75 -10.70 8.01
CA VAL A 66 18.71 -9.72 7.66
C VAL A 66 19.30 -8.33 7.91
N TRP A 67 19.18 -7.47 6.90
CA TRP A 67 19.61 -6.08 7.01
C TRP A 67 18.42 -5.12 6.87
N SER A 68 18.41 -4.09 7.67
CA SER A 68 17.45 -2.98 7.58
C SER A 68 18.06 -1.68 8.11
N VAL A 69 17.46 -0.54 7.77
CA VAL A 69 17.85 0.76 8.34
C VAL A 69 17.61 0.79 9.86
N ASP A 70 16.56 0.09 10.33
CA ASP A 70 16.12 0.13 11.71
C ASP A 70 17.02 -0.68 12.66
N HIS A 71 17.66 -1.75 12.15
CA HIS A 71 18.39 -2.72 12.99
C HIS A 71 19.80 -3.00 12.52
N GLY A 72 20.22 -2.48 11.34
CA GLY A 72 21.51 -2.86 10.74
C GLY A 72 21.55 -4.34 10.33
N ALA A 73 22.75 -4.91 10.27
CA ALA A 73 22.97 -6.32 9.91
C ALA A 73 22.76 -7.25 11.12
N GLN A 74 21.63 -7.95 11.15
CA GLN A 74 21.32 -9.00 12.11
C GLN A 74 21.78 -10.36 11.54
N LEU A 75 22.85 -10.91 12.07
CA LEU A 75 23.46 -12.15 11.52
C LEU A 75 22.63 -13.39 11.85
N LEU A 76 22.44 -14.24 10.85
CA LEU A 76 21.86 -15.59 10.95
C LEU A 76 22.94 -16.67 11.09
N VAL A 77 24.20 -16.30 10.87
CA VAL A 77 25.37 -17.15 10.96
C VAL A 77 26.42 -16.55 11.92
N ALA A 78 27.42 -17.31 12.30
CA ALA A 78 28.50 -16.79 13.15
C ALA A 78 29.23 -15.60 12.49
N ASP A 79 29.56 -14.56 13.26
CA ASP A 79 30.29 -13.38 12.79
C ASP A 79 31.78 -13.74 12.57
N ARG A 80 32.06 -14.36 11.44
CA ARG A 80 33.40 -14.75 11.04
C ARG A 80 34.20 -13.61 10.43
N ARG A 81 35.51 -13.61 10.61
CA ARG A 81 36.40 -12.66 9.92
C ARG A 81 36.69 -13.11 8.49
N LEU A 82 36.50 -12.21 7.53
CA LEU A 82 36.80 -12.45 6.13
C LEU A 82 38.34 -12.52 5.93
N ARG A 83 38.83 -13.68 5.51
CA ARG A 83 40.26 -13.92 5.36
C ARG A 83 40.69 -14.26 3.93
N ARG A 84 39.78 -14.66 3.09
CA ARG A 84 39.97 -15.05 1.68
C ARG A 84 38.90 -14.32 0.86
N GLY A 85 39.20 -14.00 -0.38
CA GLY A 85 38.28 -13.37 -1.32
C GLY A 85 38.59 -13.81 -2.75
N PRO A 86 37.80 -13.38 -3.70
CA PRO A 86 36.64 -12.45 -3.56
C PRO A 86 35.48 -13.09 -2.78
N VAL A 87 34.64 -12.26 -2.17
CA VAL A 87 33.41 -12.68 -1.45
C VAL A 87 32.22 -12.08 -2.16
N GLY A 88 31.26 -12.92 -2.54
CA GLY A 88 29.98 -12.47 -3.12
C GLY A 88 28.98 -12.07 -2.03
N VAL A 89 28.37 -10.89 -2.15
CA VAL A 89 27.30 -10.41 -1.29
C VAL A 89 26.13 -10.00 -2.16
N PHE A 90 25.01 -10.69 -2.02
CA PHE A 90 23.78 -10.39 -2.74
C PHE A 90 22.67 -10.03 -1.77
N PHE A 91 22.01 -8.89 -2.00
CA PHE A 91 20.89 -8.44 -1.18
C PHE A 91 19.56 -8.75 -1.87
N ARG A 92 18.79 -9.69 -1.28
CA ARG A 92 17.43 -10.00 -1.72
C ARG A 92 16.43 -9.09 -1.04
N TYR A 93 15.58 -8.45 -1.81
CA TYR A 93 14.56 -7.54 -1.30
C TYR A 93 13.33 -8.28 -0.78
N PHE A 94 12.96 -8.05 0.47
CA PHE A 94 11.81 -8.68 1.14
C PHE A 94 10.68 -7.68 1.43
N VAL A 95 10.56 -6.64 0.59
CA VAL A 95 9.46 -5.67 0.65
C VAL A 95 9.33 -5.03 2.05
N GLN A 96 8.12 -4.78 2.50
CA GLN A 96 7.79 -4.18 3.79
C GLN A 96 7.49 -5.25 4.86
N ILE A 97 8.17 -6.40 4.82
CA ILE A 97 8.13 -7.35 5.92
C ILE A 97 8.94 -6.75 7.07
N ASP A 98 8.37 -6.74 8.28
CA ASP A 98 9.06 -6.26 9.49
C ASP A 98 10.40 -6.99 9.67
N PRO A 99 11.53 -6.24 9.77
CA PRO A 99 12.85 -6.85 9.82
C PRO A 99 13.06 -7.80 10.99
N ALA A 100 12.53 -7.47 12.17
CA ALA A 100 12.67 -8.31 13.36
C ALA A 100 11.84 -9.60 13.20
N TRP A 101 10.64 -9.52 12.65
CA TRP A 101 9.85 -10.70 12.35
C TRP A 101 10.52 -11.60 11.30
N LEU A 102 11.06 -11.00 10.24
CA LEU A 102 11.79 -11.73 9.20
C LEU A 102 13.03 -12.44 9.76
N PHE A 103 13.81 -11.73 10.58
CA PHE A 103 14.97 -12.29 11.26
C PHE A 103 14.60 -13.49 12.12
N ASP A 104 13.56 -13.37 12.96
CA ASP A 104 13.09 -14.45 13.83
C ASP A 104 12.66 -15.70 13.04
N ARG A 105 12.05 -15.55 11.88
CA ARG A 105 11.66 -16.68 11.02
C ARG A 105 12.86 -17.38 10.43
N LEU A 106 13.77 -16.62 9.83
CA LEU A 106 14.98 -17.18 9.23
C LEU A 106 15.92 -17.79 10.28
N ALA A 107 16.03 -17.21 11.47
CA ALA A 107 16.80 -17.77 12.59
C ALA A 107 16.26 -19.11 13.10
N ARG A 108 14.96 -19.38 12.92
CA ARG A 108 14.33 -20.69 13.20
C ARG A 108 14.49 -21.70 12.06
N GLY A 109 15.20 -21.34 11.00
CA GLY A 109 15.47 -22.22 9.86
C GLY A 109 14.41 -22.22 8.76
N GLU A 110 13.48 -21.25 8.76
CA GLU A 110 12.58 -21.08 7.63
C GLU A 110 13.38 -20.68 6.37
N ARG A 111 12.93 -21.16 5.21
CA ARG A 111 13.59 -20.83 3.95
C ARG A 111 13.34 -19.36 3.58
N PRO A 112 14.31 -18.66 3.00
CA PRO A 112 14.16 -17.28 2.53
C PRO A 112 13.35 -17.25 1.21
N ASP A 113 12.16 -17.81 1.25
CA ASP A 113 11.17 -17.73 0.16
C ASP A 113 10.33 -16.47 0.38
N ARG A 114 10.60 -15.44 -0.44
CA ARG A 114 9.95 -14.14 -0.35
C ARG A 114 8.43 -14.26 -0.40
N ARG A 115 7.90 -15.01 -1.39
CA ARG A 115 6.45 -15.12 -1.59
C ARG A 115 5.77 -15.80 -0.40
N ALA A 116 6.32 -16.90 0.07
CA ALA A 116 5.77 -17.62 1.22
C ALA A 116 5.79 -16.75 2.49
N LEU A 117 6.88 -16.02 2.73
CA LEU A 117 7.00 -15.13 3.89
C LEU A 117 6.09 -13.88 3.78
N GLU A 118 5.88 -13.33 2.59
CA GLU A 118 4.90 -12.27 2.35
C GLU A 118 3.47 -12.76 2.66
N GLU A 119 3.08 -13.93 2.21
CA GLU A 119 1.77 -14.53 2.48
C GLU A 119 1.54 -14.75 3.99
N LEU A 120 2.57 -15.22 4.71
CA LEU A 120 2.53 -15.39 6.17
C LEU A 120 2.48 -14.06 6.93
N TYR A 121 3.17 -13.03 6.45
CA TYR A 121 3.23 -11.72 7.11
C TYR A 121 2.01 -10.84 6.81
N ALA A 122 1.34 -11.03 5.68
CA ALA A 122 0.24 -10.18 5.24
C ALA A 122 -0.90 -9.98 6.29
N PRO A 123 -1.34 -11.01 7.07
CA PRO A 123 -2.33 -10.80 8.12
C PRO A 123 -1.78 -9.92 9.25
N ILE A 124 -0.52 -10.11 9.64
CA ILE A 124 0.16 -9.34 10.70
C ILE A 124 0.29 -7.87 10.27
N ALA A 125 0.72 -7.63 9.04
CA ALA A 125 0.82 -6.28 8.48
C ALA A 125 -0.53 -5.55 8.49
N ARG A 126 -1.61 -6.26 8.12
CA ARG A 126 -2.98 -5.73 8.16
C ARG A 126 -3.41 -5.37 9.57
N GLU A 127 -3.12 -6.23 10.53
CA GLU A 127 -3.47 -5.97 11.94
C GLU A 127 -2.68 -4.78 12.50
N LYS A 128 -1.36 -4.71 12.27
CA LYS A 128 -0.53 -3.55 12.64
C LYS A 128 -1.05 -2.25 12.03
N TYR A 129 -1.40 -2.27 10.74
CA TYR A 129 -1.96 -1.11 10.06
C TYR A 129 -3.31 -0.67 10.68
N ARG A 130 -4.21 -1.61 10.95
CA ARG A 130 -5.49 -1.32 11.62
C ARG A 130 -5.31 -0.78 13.04
N ALA A 131 -4.37 -1.35 13.79
CA ALA A 131 -4.05 -0.84 15.13
C ALA A 131 -3.56 0.61 15.11
N GLU A 132 -2.70 0.94 14.14
CA GLU A 132 -2.21 2.32 13.92
C GLU A 132 -3.36 3.26 13.53
N LEU A 133 -4.25 2.85 12.63
CA LEU A 133 -5.41 3.65 12.25
C LEU A 133 -6.35 3.90 13.45
N ARG A 134 -6.60 2.89 14.29
CA ARG A 134 -7.39 3.07 15.52
C ARG A 134 -6.70 3.99 16.53
N ARG A 135 -5.36 3.95 16.61
CA ARG A 135 -4.61 4.90 17.42
C ARG A 135 -4.81 6.33 16.91
N ARG A 136 -4.62 6.55 15.60
CA ARG A 136 -4.84 7.85 14.95
C ARG A 136 -6.29 8.34 15.10
N GLU A 137 -7.27 7.46 14.99
CA GLU A 137 -8.67 7.79 15.21
C GLU A 137 -8.94 8.36 16.61
N ARG A 138 -8.21 7.88 17.64
CA ARG A 138 -8.34 8.39 19.01
C ARG A 138 -7.56 9.68 19.28
N GLU A 139 -6.45 9.88 18.60
CA GLU A 139 -5.50 10.96 18.87
C GLU A 139 -5.75 12.21 18.01
N LEU A 140 -6.43 12.08 16.87
CA LEU A 140 -6.59 13.17 15.91
C LEU A 140 -8.03 13.70 15.89
N ASP A 141 -8.16 15.04 15.87
CA ASP A 141 -9.45 15.73 15.71
C ASP A 141 -10.01 15.65 14.29
N GLY A 142 -9.13 15.45 13.31
CA GLY A 142 -9.51 15.32 11.89
C GLY A 142 -10.08 13.95 11.55
N ARG A 143 -11.12 13.93 10.71
CA ARG A 143 -11.69 12.70 10.13
C ARG A 143 -11.61 12.73 8.61
N LEU A 144 -11.51 11.55 7.98
CA LEU A 144 -11.47 11.45 6.52
C LEU A 144 -12.77 11.94 5.90
N LEU A 145 -13.91 11.49 6.41
CA LEU A 145 -15.22 11.85 5.91
C LEU A 145 -15.84 12.94 6.77
N SER A 146 -16.56 13.85 6.12
CA SER A 146 -17.36 14.87 6.81
C SER A 146 -18.50 14.23 7.63
N THR A 147 -18.97 14.94 8.65
CA THR A 147 -20.13 14.50 9.46
C THR A 147 -21.34 14.23 8.59
N ALA A 148 -21.62 15.09 7.62
CA ALA A 148 -22.74 14.92 6.69
C ALA A 148 -22.61 13.63 5.85
N CYS A 149 -21.39 13.31 5.39
CA CYS A 149 -21.13 12.06 4.68
C CYS A 149 -21.39 10.85 5.57
N VAL A 150 -20.84 10.85 6.79
CA VAL A 150 -21.01 9.76 7.77
C VAL A 150 -22.48 9.52 8.09
N GLU A 151 -23.26 10.58 8.33
CA GLU A 151 -24.70 10.48 8.59
C GLU A 151 -25.46 9.92 7.40
N ALA A 152 -25.13 10.36 6.17
CA ALA A 152 -25.72 9.83 4.95
C ALA A 152 -25.38 8.34 4.74
N LEU A 153 -24.12 7.93 4.97
CA LEU A 153 -23.73 6.53 4.86
C LEU A 153 -24.50 5.64 5.86
N ARG A 154 -24.62 6.09 7.12
CA ARG A 154 -25.41 5.38 8.15
C ARG A 154 -26.89 5.29 7.79
N ARG A 155 -27.46 6.36 7.24
CA ARG A 155 -28.84 6.38 6.74
C ARG A 155 -29.06 5.31 5.67
N PHE A 156 -28.10 5.10 4.80
CA PHE A 156 -28.10 4.03 3.80
C PHE A 156 -27.61 2.67 4.31
N GLY A 157 -27.53 2.49 5.64
CA GLY A 157 -27.24 1.19 6.25
C GLY A 157 -25.76 0.82 6.37
N ALA A 158 -24.85 1.78 6.25
CA ALA A 158 -23.44 1.51 6.48
C ALA A 158 -23.13 1.36 7.98
N ASP A 159 -22.46 0.26 8.35
CA ASP A 159 -21.89 0.04 9.68
C ASP A 159 -20.42 0.42 9.69
N ILE A 160 -20.11 1.61 10.25
CA ILE A 160 -18.76 2.18 10.25
C ILE A 160 -17.96 1.58 11.41
N THR A 161 -16.94 0.80 11.06
CA THR A 161 -16.07 0.09 12.01
C THR A 161 -14.77 0.82 12.32
N LEU A 162 -14.34 1.76 11.44
CA LEU A 162 -13.15 2.60 11.63
C LEU A 162 -13.35 3.92 10.89
N HIS A 163 -13.00 5.05 11.53
CA HIS A 163 -13.04 6.38 10.90
C HIS A 163 -11.88 7.26 11.40
N ALA A 164 -10.72 7.13 10.76
CA ALA A 164 -9.51 7.93 11.02
C ALA A 164 -9.38 9.10 10.03
N ASP A 165 -8.28 9.83 10.10
CA ASP A 165 -7.96 10.99 9.25
C ASP A 165 -7.62 10.61 7.80
N VAL A 166 -7.10 9.40 7.59
CA VAL A 166 -6.63 8.89 6.29
C VAL A 166 -7.41 7.70 5.75
N ALA A 167 -8.27 7.10 6.57
CA ALA A 167 -9.07 5.94 6.17
C ALA A 167 -10.40 5.86 6.92
N CYS A 168 -11.42 5.31 6.23
CA CYS A 168 -12.69 4.91 6.81
C CYS A 168 -13.01 3.50 6.32
N GLU A 169 -13.36 2.59 7.25
CA GLU A 169 -13.80 1.22 6.96
C GLU A 169 -15.24 1.04 7.43
N PHE A 170 -16.06 0.42 6.60
CA PHE A 170 -17.46 0.12 6.94
C PHE A 170 -17.96 -1.09 6.18
N ALA A 171 -18.96 -1.77 6.75
CA ALA A 171 -19.75 -2.80 6.08
C ALA A 171 -21.03 -2.20 5.50
N HIS A 172 -21.47 -2.70 4.34
CA HIS A 172 -22.76 -2.38 3.75
C HIS A 172 -23.29 -3.59 2.96
N GLY A 173 -24.39 -4.18 3.43
CA GLY A 173 -24.82 -5.49 2.98
C GLY A 173 -23.75 -6.54 3.26
N ASP A 174 -23.44 -7.37 2.27
CA ASP A 174 -22.38 -8.40 2.37
C ASP A 174 -20.98 -7.88 2.01
N ASP A 175 -20.83 -6.60 1.72
CA ASP A 175 -19.58 -6.02 1.26
C ASP A 175 -18.85 -5.23 2.34
N ASP A 176 -17.54 -5.43 2.39
CA ASP A 176 -16.61 -4.59 3.12
C ASP A 176 -16.13 -3.44 2.23
N TRP A 177 -16.25 -2.22 2.71
CA TRP A 177 -15.83 -1.02 2.04
C TRP A 177 -14.68 -0.36 2.78
N VAL A 178 -13.71 0.14 2.01
CA VAL A 178 -12.58 0.91 2.55
C VAL A 178 -12.41 2.16 1.72
N VAL A 179 -12.39 3.30 2.38
CA VAL A 179 -12.08 4.60 1.79
C VAL A 179 -10.73 5.04 2.31
N ARG A 180 -9.86 5.55 1.42
CA ARG A 180 -8.53 6.03 1.78
C ARG A 180 -8.20 7.34 1.10
N ARG A 181 -7.42 8.16 1.80
CA ARG A 181 -6.73 9.29 1.18
C ARG A 181 -5.38 8.80 0.66
N ALA A 182 -5.18 8.92 -0.65
CA ALA A 182 -3.89 8.67 -1.30
C ALA A 182 -3.45 9.96 -2.01
N ASP A 183 -2.52 10.68 -1.42
CA ASP A 183 -2.11 12.03 -1.83
C ASP A 183 -3.32 12.97 -1.94
N THR A 184 -3.67 13.38 -3.17
CA THR A 184 -4.81 14.24 -3.47
C THR A 184 -6.05 13.47 -3.88
N MET A 185 -6.00 12.14 -3.91
CA MET A 185 -7.09 11.28 -4.40
C MET A 185 -7.88 10.67 -3.24
N PHE A 186 -9.18 10.63 -3.44
CA PHE A 186 -10.13 9.87 -2.64
C PHE A 186 -10.30 8.50 -3.31
N GLN A 187 -9.76 7.45 -2.69
CA GLN A 187 -9.83 6.09 -3.23
C GLN A 187 -10.83 5.25 -2.48
N VAL A 188 -11.66 4.51 -3.23
CA VAL A 188 -12.68 3.63 -2.68
C VAL A 188 -12.42 2.19 -3.13
N PHE A 189 -12.45 1.28 -2.18
CA PHE A 189 -12.29 -0.16 -2.38
C PHE A 189 -13.56 -0.89 -1.92
N ARG A 190 -13.89 -1.99 -2.58
CA ARG A 190 -15.00 -2.88 -2.21
C ARG A 190 -14.50 -4.32 -2.25
N GLY A 191 -14.57 -5.02 -1.11
CA GLY A 191 -14.04 -6.36 -0.99
C GLY A 191 -12.52 -6.44 -1.17
N ARG A 192 -12.05 -7.54 -1.77
CA ARG A 192 -10.63 -7.81 -2.03
C ARG A 192 -10.29 -7.42 -3.47
N GLY A 193 -9.46 -6.42 -3.66
CA GLY A 193 -9.04 -5.99 -5.00
C GLY A 193 -8.45 -4.59 -5.02
N GLY A 194 -8.23 -4.06 -6.22
CA GLY A 194 -7.82 -2.69 -6.44
C GLY A 194 -8.95 -1.68 -6.17
N PRO A 195 -8.65 -0.37 -6.21
CA PRO A 195 -9.68 0.65 -6.02
C PRO A 195 -10.74 0.56 -7.11
N ILE A 196 -12.02 0.57 -6.73
CA ILE A 196 -13.16 0.65 -7.65
C ILE A 196 -13.39 2.09 -8.13
N ALA A 197 -12.90 3.06 -7.36
CA ALA A 197 -12.92 4.47 -7.73
C ALA A 197 -11.68 5.21 -7.20
N SER A 198 -11.21 6.19 -7.98
CA SER A 198 -10.24 7.19 -7.57
C SER A 198 -10.75 8.55 -8.03
N LEU A 199 -11.01 9.44 -7.08
CA LEU A 199 -11.80 10.66 -7.27
C LEU A 199 -11.07 11.89 -6.69
N ARG A 200 -11.27 13.06 -7.31
CA ARG A 200 -10.81 14.37 -6.83
C ARG A 200 -11.77 15.46 -7.31
N PRO A 201 -12.08 16.50 -6.54
CA PRO A 201 -11.64 16.76 -5.17
C PRO A 201 -12.28 15.80 -4.15
N HIS A 202 -11.80 15.83 -2.90
CA HIS A 202 -12.26 14.96 -1.81
C HIS A 202 -13.76 15.07 -1.56
N ALA A 203 -14.28 16.31 -1.50
CA ALA A 203 -15.72 16.55 -1.30
C ALA A 203 -16.60 15.91 -2.39
N PHE A 204 -16.13 15.88 -3.64
CA PHE A 204 -16.82 15.16 -4.71
C PHE A 204 -16.80 13.65 -4.47
N GLY A 205 -15.69 13.11 -3.95
CA GLY A 205 -15.58 11.71 -3.58
C GLY A 205 -16.60 11.29 -2.52
N GLU A 206 -16.87 12.14 -1.52
CA GLU A 206 -17.90 11.90 -0.51
C GLU A 206 -19.30 11.83 -1.12
N VAL A 207 -19.65 12.78 -2.00
CA VAL A 207 -20.95 12.80 -2.69
C VAL A 207 -21.13 11.55 -3.55
N TRP A 208 -20.07 11.17 -4.28
CA TRP A 208 -20.07 9.95 -5.09
C TRP A 208 -20.27 8.70 -4.24
N LEU A 209 -19.59 8.60 -3.10
CA LEU A 209 -19.69 7.44 -2.19
C LEU A 209 -21.13 7.29 -1.66
N VAL A 210 -21.74 8.40 -1.22
CA VAL A 210 -23.13 8.44 -0.79
C VAL A 210 -24.06 8.00 -1.92
N GLY A 211 -23.78 8.44 -3.15
CA GLY A 211 -24.52 8.04 -4.34
C GLY A 211 -24.45 6.55 -4.63
N MET A 212 -23.29 5.95 -4.45
CA MET A 212 -23.12 4.51 -4.67
C MET A 212 -23.90 3.66 -3.66
N LEU A 213 -23.89 4.05 -2.37
CA LEU A 213 -24.63 3.32 -1.35
C LEU A 213 -26.14 3.51 -1.52
N GLY A 214 -26.59 4.74 -1.77
CA GLY A 214 -28.01 4.99 -2.01
C GLY A 214 -28.53 4.25 -3.26
N ALA A 215 -27.73 4.17 -4.33
CA ALA A 215 -28.07 3.37 -5.50
C ALA A 215 -28.23 1.87 -5.15
N ALA A 216 -27.36 1.34 -4.30
CA ALA A 216 -27.46 -0.05 -3.84
C ALA A 216 -28.73 -0.28 -3.01
N VAL A 217 -29.10 0.64 -2.13
CA VAL A 217 -30.33 0.58 -1.33
C VAL A 217 -31.57 0.61 -2.23
N ARG A 218 -31.61 1.51 -3.20
CA ARG A 218 -32.72 1.60 -4.18
C ARG A 218 -32.92 0.28 -4.94
N VAL A 219 -31.83 -0.34 -5.38
CA VAL A 219 -31.90 -1.66 -6.05
C VAL A 219 -32.43 -2.73 -5.10
N ALA A 220 -31.99 -2.74 -3.85
CA ALA A 220 -32.48 -3.70 -2.84
C ALA A 220 -33.99 -3.51 -2.55
N GLU A 221 -34.51 -2.29 -2.70
CA GLU A 221 -35.94 -1.95 -2.58
C GLU A 221 -36.74 -2.22 -3.87
N GLY A 222 -36.11 -2.75 -4.92
CA GLY A 222 -36.76 -3.01 -6.21
C GLY A 222 -36.97 -1.77 -7.07
N ARG A 223 -36.27 -0.68 -6.76
CA ARG A 223 -36.30 0.60 -7.51
C ARG A 223 -35.16 0.63 -8.53
N GLU A 224 -35.25 1.55 -9.48
CA GLU A 224 -34.08 1.84 -10.34
C GLU A 224 -32.92 2.37 -9.50
N ALA A 225 -31.68 1.95 -9.85
CA ALA A 225 -30.47 2.32 -9.11
C ALA A 225 -30.31 3.85 -8.96
N LEU A 226 -30.66 4.60 -10.01
CA LEU A 226 -30.62 6.05 -9.98
C LEU A 226 -31.99 6.59 -10.40
N PRO A 227 -32.45 7.69 -9.78
CA PRO A 227 -33.67 8.37 -10.22
C PRO A 227 -33.46 9.01 -11.60
N ASP A 228 -34.54 9.36 -12.27
CA ASP A 228 -34.54 10.15 -13.52
C ASP A 228 -34.07 11.60 -13.31
N ALA A 229 -33.27 11.85 -12.28
CA ALA A 229 -32.72 13.16 -11.98
C ALA A 229 -31.72 13.59 -13.06
N ALA A 230 -31.76 14.86 -13.40
CA ALA A 230 -30.86 15.44 -14.40
C ALA A 230 -29.37 15.14 -14.05
N VAL A 231 -28.73 14.41 -14.92
CA VAL A 231 -27.29 14.18 -14.88
C VAL A 231 -26.60 15.48 -15.29
N SER A 232 -25.55 15.90 -14.57
CA SER A 232 -24.81 17.10 -14.93
C SER A 232 -24.12 16.91 -16.30
N PRO A 233 -24.42 17.78 -17.30
CA PRO A 233 -23.74 17.72 -18.59
C PRO A 233 -22.27 18.16 -18.51
N ASP A 234 -21.87 18.83 -17.43
CA ASP A 234 -20.55 19.45 -17.30
C ASP A 234 -19.45 18.44 -16.92
N LEU A 235 -19.79 17.21 -16.57
CA LEU A 235 -18.83 16.13 -16.32
C LEU A 235 -18.81 15.15 -17.50
N GLU A 236 -17.92 15.39 -18.44
CA GLU A 236 -17.69 14.48 -19.56
C GLU A 236 -16.82 13.30 -19.10
N LEU A 237 -17.32 12.09 -19.31
CA LEU A 237 -16.63 10.85 -19.01
C LEU A 237 -16.33 10.08 -20.30
N THR A 238 -15.08 9.73 -20.51
CA THR A 238 -14.63 8.88 -21.62
C THR A 238 -14.27 7.50 -21.13
N ARG A 239 -14.59 6.47 -21.92
CA ARG A 239 -14.23 5.09 -21.61
C ARG A 239 -12.88 4.75 -22.23
N SER A 240 -11.90 4.36 -21.40
CA SER A 240 -10.56 3.94 -21.82
C SER A 240 -10.08 2.76 -21.00
N GLY A 241 -9.60 1.69 -21.65
CA GLY A 241 -9.04 0.51 -20.99
C GLY A 241 -9.97 -0.17 -19.97
N GLY A 242 -11.30 -0.16 -20.23
CA GLY A 242 -12.28 -0.73 -19.31
C GLY A 242 -12.67 0.16 -18.13
N ARG A 243 -12.17 1.40 -18.07
CA ARG A 243 -12.46 2.40 -17.04
C ARG A 243 -13.14 3.61 -17.63
N TRP A 244 -13.98 4.27 -16.82
CA TRP A 244 -14.53 5.60 -17.13
C TRP A 244 -13.64 6.65 -16.48
N MET A 245 -13.26 7.66 -17.25
CA MET A 245 -12.29 8.67 -16.82
C MET A 245 -12.73 10.07 -17.24
N SER A 246 -12.47 11.06 -16.39
CA SER A 246 -12.50 12.46 -16.73
C SER A 246 -11.12 13.08 -16.58
N SER A 247 -10.90 14.20 -17.28
CA SER A 247 -9.74 15.08 -17.11
C SER A 247 -10.24 16.47 -16.67
N GLY A 248 -9.41 17.22 -15.93
CA GLY A 248 -9.77 18.55 -15.47
C GLY A 248 -9.76 18.69 -13.95
N PRO A 249 -10.45 19.71 -13.40
CA PRO A 249 -10.47 19.97 -11.96
C PRO A 249 -11.13 18.82 -11.16
N THR A 250 -12.19 18.22 -11.74
CA THR A 250 -12.82 17.01 -11.18
C THR A 250 -12.26 15.79 -11.89
N VAL A 251 -11.46 15.00 -11.17
CA VAL A 251 -10.88 13.75 -11.69
C VAL A 251 -11.77 12.59 -11.26
N VAL A 252 -12.15 11.77 -12.22
CA VAL A 252 -12.92 10.52 -12.02
C VAL A 252 -12.18 9.38 -12.69
N GLN A 253 -12.00 8.30 -11.95
CA GLN A 253 -11.56 7.00 -12.48
C GLN A 253 -12.42 5.93 -11.82
N VAL A 254 -13.34 5.33 -12.56
CA VAL A 254 -14.28 4.31 -12.04
C VAL A 254 -14.40 3.14 -13.01
N HIS A 255 -14.80 1.97 -12.48
CA HIS A 255 -14.73 0.71 -13.20
C HIS A 255 -16.09 0.20 -13.74
N SER A 256 -17.21 0.83 -13.39
CA SER A 256 -18.53 0.40 -13.84
C SER A 256 -19.33 1.55 -14.42
N GLU A 257 -20.29 1.23 -15.27
CA GLU A 257 -21.22 2.20 -15.84
C GLU A 257 -22.08 2.87 -14.76
N LEU A 258 -22.58 2.10 -13.78
CA LEU A 258 -23.30 2.66 -12.64
C LEU A 258 -22.45 3.68 -11.89
N ALA A 259 -21.18 3.37 -11.60
CA ALA A 259 -20.27 4.28 -10.93
C ALA A 259 -20.01 5.57 -11.74
N ALA A 260 -19.97 5.47 -13.06
CA ALA A 260 -19.86 6.63 -13.96
C ALA A 260 -21.12 7.50 -13.93
N ARG A 261 -22.31 6.90 -14.01
CA ARG A 261 -23.61 7.62 -13.88
C ARG A 261 -23.75 8.28 -12.51
N VAL A 262 -23.35 7.59 -11.45
CA VAL A 262 -23.30 8.19 -10.09
C VAL A 262 -22.35 9.39 -10.05
N ALA A 263 -21.20 9.33 -10.72
CA ALA A 263 -20.27 10.45 -10.79
C ALA A 263 -20.88 11.67 -11.51
N GLN A 264 -21.59 11.45 -12.61
CA GLN A 264 -22.31 12.51 -13.30
C GLN A 264 -23.47 13.09 -12.45
N LEU A 265 -24.19 12.24 -11.72
CA LEU A 265 -25.23 12.70 -10.79
C LEU A 265 -24.64 13.47 -9.61
N ALA A 266 -23.48 13.07 -9.08
CA ALA A 266 -22.80 13.70 -7.95
C ALA A 266 -22.18 15.07 -8.29
N HIS A 267 -21.85 15.29 -9.55
CA HIS A 267 -21.16 16.51 -9.97
C HIS A 267 -21.97 17.76 -9.69
N GLY A 268 -21.37 18.71 -8.98
CA GLY A 268 -22.00 19.97 -8.58
C GLY A 268 -22.96 19.86 -7.40
N ARG A 269 -23.16 18.67 -6.81
CA ARG A 269 -24.02 18.46 -5.65
C ARG A 269 -23.25 18.42 -4.34
N SER A 270 -23.93 18.78 -3.26
CA SER A 270 -23.52 18.47 -1.89
C SER A 270 -24.01 17.07 -1.48
N VAL A 271 -23.51 16.57 -0.34
CA VAL A 271 -23.99 15.30 0.26
C VAL A 271 -25.50 15.35 0.51
N SER A 272 -26.04 16.44 1.07
CA SER A 272 -27.48 16.59 1.35
C SER A 272 -28.29 16.54 0.07
N GLN A 273 -27.88 17.27 -0.97
CA GLN A 273 -28.55 17.25 -2.28
C GLN A 273 -28.51 15.89 -2.96
N MET A 274 -27.44 15.13 -2.72
CA MET A 274 -27.35 13.76 -3.23
C MET A 274 -28.33 12.83 -2.51
N VAL A 275 -28.44 12.94 -1.18
CA VAL A 275 -29.44 12.19 -0.40
C VAL A 275 -30.84 12.51 -0.86
N GLU A 276 -31.21 13.81 -1.01
CA GLU A 276 -32.53 14.24 -1.50
C GLU A 276 -32.82 13.65 -2.89
N ALA A 277 -31.85 13.68 -3.80
CA ALA A 277 -31.99 13.12 -5.14
C ALA A 277 -32.23 11.61 -5.14
N LEU A 278 -31.66 10.87 -4.18
CA LEU A 278 -31.84 9.42 -4.09
C LEU A 278 -33.14 9.00 -3.39
N ASP A 279 -33.68 9.86 -2.53
CA ASP A 279 -34.98 9.62 -1.88
C ASP A 279 -36.15 9.81 -2.84
N ALA A 280 -35.99 10.63 -3.86
CA ALA A 280 -37.02 10.86 -4.91
C ALA A 280 -37.22 9.61 -5.78
#